data_d93bde404fd034ab653f331526c7f0f9
#
_entry.id   d93bde404fd034ab653f331526c7f0f9
#
_cell.length_a   1.000
_cell.length_b   1.000
_cell.length_c   1.000
_cell.angle_alpha   90.00
_cell.angle_beta   90.00
_cell.angle_gamma   90.00
#
_symmetry.space_group_name_H-M   'P 1'
#
loop_
_entity.id
_entity.type
_entity.pdbx_description
1 polymer ?
#
loop_
_entity_poly.entity_id
_entity_poly.type
_entity_poly.pdbx_seq_one_letter_code
_entity_poly.pdbx_strand_id
1 'polypeptide(L)'
;MMRKQYTAAFKARVVQELLKEEKTLAQIASEYEVHPTQLKQWRAVALEGLPSLFEKQDTTVALQAAHEQQLTDLYAEIGKLTTQVSWFKKKLLI
;
A
#
# COMPACT_ATOMS: atom_id res chain seq x y z
N MET A 1 -7.89 -36.90 0.65
CA MET A 1 -7.78 -35.85 1.66
C MET A 1 -7.81 -34.49 0.97
N MET A 2 -8.82 -33.70 1.28
CA MET A 2 -8.85 -32.34 0.80
C MET A 2 -7.91 -31.47 1.64
N ARG A 3 -6.90 -30.89 1.00
CA ARG A 3 -6.08 -29.87 1.66
C ARG A 3 -6.94 -28.64 1.87
N LYS A 4 -7.07 -28.20 3.12
CA LYS A 4 -7.69 -26.92 3.41
C LYS A 4 -6.83 -25.82 2.77
N GLN A 5 -7.43 -25.06 1.87
CA GLN A 5 -6.80 -23.88 1.32
C GLN A 5 -7.25 -22.67 2.12
N TYR A 6 -6.29 -21.88 2.55
CA TYR A 6 -6.55 -20.67 3.33
C TYR A 6 -6.37 -19.45 2.45
N THR A 7 -7.30 -18.52 2.55
CA THR A 7 -7.21 -17.27 1.82
C THR A 7 -6.08 -16.40 2.36
N ALA A 8 -5.56 -15.49 1.55
CA ALA A 8 -4.54 -14.53 1.97
C ALA A 8 -5.02 -13.66 3.13
N ALA A 9 -6.30 -13.25 3.09
CA ALA A 9 -6.91 -12.46 4.16
C ALA A 9 -6.96 -13.22 5.48
N PHE A 10 -7.29 -14.50 5.42
CA PHE A 10 -7.33 -15.37 6.60
C PHE A 10 -5.93 -15.53 7.21
N LYS A 11 -4.93 -15.82 6.38
CA LYS A 11 -3.55 -15.97 6.82
C LYS A 11 -3.04 -14.69 7.49
N ALA A 12 -3.34 -13.54 6.89
CA ALA A 12 -2.95 -12.23 7.42
C ALA A 12 -3.58 -11.98 8.81
N ARG A 13 -4.87 -12.31 8.97
CA ARG A 13 -5.57 -12.16 10.24
C ARG A 13 -4.94 -13.02 11.34
N VAL A 14 -4.65 -14.28 11.02
CA VAL A 14 -4.05 -15.22 11.98
C VAL A 14 -2.64 -14.76 12.36
N VAL A 15 -1.84 -14.31 11.40
CA VAL A 15 -0.49 -13.78 11.66
C VAL A 15 -0.56 -12.54 12.55
N GLN A 16 -1.53 -11.65 12.32
CA GLN A 16 -1.72 -10.48 13.18
C GLN A 16 -1.96 -10.88 14.63
N GLU A 17 -2.77 -11.92 14.86
CA GLU A 17 -2.98 -12.44 16.22
C GLU A 17 -1.69 -13.01 16.82
N LEU A 18 -0.90 -13.72 16.02
CA LEU A 18 0.40 -14.24 16.47
C LEU A 18 1.36 -13.11 16.87
N LEU A 19 1.39 -12.04 16.11
CA LEU A 19 2.31 -10.90 16.35
C LEU A 19 1.91 -10.07 17.56
N LYS A 20 0.65 -10.09 17.96
CA LYS A 20 0.18 -9.40 19.18
C LYS A 20 0.73 -10.03 20.47
N GLU A 21 1.12 -11.29 20.41
CA GLU A 21 1.66 -12.05 21.56
C GLU A 21 0.73 -12.09 22.79
N GLU A 22 -0.56 -11.89 22.57
CA GLU A 22 -1.58 -11.98 23.64
C GLU A 22 -1.98 -13.42 23.95
N LYS A 23 -1.86 -14.29 22.94
CA LYS A 23 -2.22 -15.71 23.03
C LYS A 23 -1.01 -16.57 22.67
N THR A 24 -0.97 -17.77 23.21
CA THR A 24 0.08 -18.74 22.83
C THR A 24 -0.18 -19.29 21.42
N LEU A 25 0.87 -19.83 20.82
CA LEU A 25 0.78 -20.49 19.50
C LEU A 25 -0.27 -21.63 19.55
N ALA A 26 -0.27 -22.42 20.62
CA ALA A 26 -1.22 -23.51 20.79
C ALA A 26 -2.67 -23.02 20.87
N GLN A 27 -2.90 -21.90 21.56
CA GLN A 27 -4.24 -21.31 21.66
C GLN A 27 -4.76 -20.85 20.30
N ILE A 28 -3.93 -20.18 19.53
CA ILE A 28 -4.28 -19.70 18.19
C ILE A 28 -4.51 -20.87 17.25
N ALA A 29 -3.64 -21.88 17.31
CA ALA A 29 -3.81 -23.11 16.52
C ALA A 29 -5.15 -23.77 16.77
N SER A 30 -5.56 -23.88 18.02
CA SER A 30 -6.84 -24.45 18.41
C SER A 30 -8.02 -23.56 17.98
N GLU A 31 -7.92 -22.26 18.19
CA GLU A 31 -8.99 -21.30 17.89
C GLU A 31 -9.31 -21.24 16.39
N TYR A 32 -8.26 -21.21 15.55
CA TYR A 32 -8.42 -21.10 14.10
C TYR A 32 -8.36 -22.45 13.38
N GLU A 33 -8.21 -23.54 14.13
CA GLU A 33 -8.10 -24.90 13.59
C GLU A 33 -6.99 -25.04 12.54
N VAL A 34 -5.83 -24.47 12.85
CA VAL A 34 -4.64 -24.51 11.99
C VAL A 34 -3.51 -25.21 12.73
N HIS A 35 -2.79 -26.08 12.05
CA HIS A 35 -1.64 -26.78 12.63
C HIS A 35 -0.55 -25.77 13.06
N PRO A 36 0.05 -25.95 14.26
CA PRO A 36 1.08 -25.02 14.74
C PRO A 36 2.27 -24.84 13.78
N THR A 37 2.68 -25.88 13.05
CA THR A 37 3.73 -25.81 12.05
C THR A 37 3.38 -24.81 10.95
N GLN A 38 2.12 -24.83 10.50
CA GLN A 38 1.62 -23.91 9.50
C GLN A 38 1.68 -22.47 9.99
N LEU A 39 1.30 -22.24 11.25
CA LEU A 39 1.34 -20.91 11.87
C LEU A 39 2.78 -20.37 11.92
N LYS A 40 3.74 -21.21 12.27
CA LYS A 40 5.17 -20.83 12.28
C LYS A 40 5.65 -20.44 10.88
N GLN A 41 5.25 -21.18 9.85
CA GLN A 41 5.59 -20.88 8.46
C GLN A 41 5.01 -19.56 8.02
N TRP A 42 3.74 -19.32 8.29
CA TRP A 42 3.08 -18.06 7.93
C TRP A 42 3.71 -16.86 8.63
N ARG A 43 4.04 -17.02 9.89
CA ARG A 43 4.72 -15.97 10.66
C ARG A 43 6.08 -15.65 10.05
N ALA A 44 6.86 -16.67 9.70
CA ALA A 44 8.17 -16.48 9.08
C ALA A 44 8.04 -15.76 7.74
N VAL A 45 7.10 -16.18 6.89
CA VAL A 45 6.85 -15.54 5.58
C VAL A 45 6.45 -14.08 5.77
N ALA A 46 5.59 -13.79 6.74
CA ALA A 46 5.15 -12.42 7.02
C ALA A 46 6.32 -11.53 7.46
N LEU A 47 7.13 -12.02 8.39
CA LEU A 47 8.27 -11.26 8.91
C LEU A 47 9.33 -11.01 7.84
N GLU A 48 9.60 -11.99 6.99
CA GLU A 48 10.53 -11.86 5.88
C GLU A 48 10.02 -10.90 4.80
N GLY A 49 8.70 -10.88 4.58
CA GLY A 49 8.08 -10.04 3.56
C GLY A 49 7.82 -8.59 3.98
N LEU A 50 7.82 -8.30 5.28
CA LEU A 50 7.54 -6.96 5.78
C LEU A 50 8.46 -5.87 5.21
N PRO A 51 9.80 -6.05 5.18
CA PRO A 51 10.67 -5.02 4.61
C PRO A 51 10.36 -4.72 3.15
N SER A 52 10.05 -5.75 2.35
CA SER A 52 9.70 -5.58 0.94
C SER A 52 8.43 -4.75 0.75
N LEU A 53 7.44 -4.91 1.63
CA LEU A 53 6.20 -4.14 1.59
C LEU A 53 6.46 -2.66 1.82
N PHE A 54 7.32 -2.32 2.77
CA PHE A 54 7.67 -0.94 3.07
C PHE A 54 8.51 -0.32 1.97
N GLU A 55 9.43 -1.07 1.36
CA GLU A 55 10.21 -0.61 0.21
C GLU A 55 9.30 -0.26 -0.97
N LYS A 56 8.31 -1.10 -1.26
CA LYS A 56 7.33 -0.84 -2.33
C LYS A 56 6.52 0.41 -2.04
N GLN A 57 6.10 0.59 -0.80
CA GLN A 57 5.34 1.77 -0.39
C GLN A 57 6.15 3.04 -0.57
N ASP A 58 7.42 3.04 -0.15
CA ASP A 58 8.32 4.19 -0.29
C ASP A 58 8.49 4.56 -1.76
N THR A 59 8.69 3.58 -2.64
CA THR A 59 8.80 3.79 -4.08
C THR A 59 7.51 4.39 -4.64
N THR A 60 6.37 3.88 -4.24
CA THR A 60 5.06 4.38 -4.68
C THR A 60 4.85 5.83 -4.25
N VAL A 61 5.18 6.16 -3.00
CA VAL A 61 5.07 7.53 -2.48
C VAL A 61 5.97 8.48 -3.27
N ALA A 62 7.21 8.08 -3.55
CA ALA A 62 8.14 8.87 -4.36
C ALA A 62 7.61 9.11 -5.77
N LEU A 63 7.05 8.08 -6.42
CA LEU A 63 6.47 8.20 -7.76
C LEU A 63 5.24 9.11 -7.74
N GLN A 64 4.39 9.02 -6.74
CA GLN A 64 3.21 9.88 -6.59
C GLN A 64 3.62 11.33 -6.40
N ALA A 65 4.62 11.60 -5.56
CA ALA A 65 5.13 12.95 -5.32
C ALA A 65 5.69 13.57 -6.61
N ALA A 66 6.45 12.79 -7.39
CA ALA A 66 6.99 13.24 -8.68
C ALA A 66 5.87 13.55 -9.67
N HIS A 67 4.83 12.71 -9.72
CA HIS A 67 3.67 12.90 -10.60
C HIS A 67 2.89 14.17 -10.22
N GLU A 68 2.65 14.38 -8.93
CA GLU A 68 1.98 15.59 -8.43
C GLU A 68 2.74 16.86 -8.78
N GLN A 69 4.07 16.81 -8.68
CA GLN A 69 4.92 17.94 -9.05
C GLN A 69 4.81 18.25 -10.54
N GLN A 70 4.82 17.24 -11.41
CA GLN A 70 4.62 17.40 -12.84
C GLN A 70 3.28 18.04 -13.17
N LEU A 71 2.20 17.59 -12.50
CA LEU A 71 0.88 18.18 -12.68
C LEU A 71 0.84 19.64 -12.26
N THR A 72 1.44 19.96 -11.12
CA THR A 72 1.53 21.33 -10.63
C THR A 72 2.24 22.23 -11.64
N ASP A 73 3.35 21.76 -12.20
CA ASP A 73 4.14 22.50 -13.20
C ASP A 73 3.31 22.73 -14.48
N LEU A 74 2.58 21.72 -14.94
CA LEU A 74 1.70 21.84 -16.11
C LEU A 74 0.59 22.86 -15.88
N TYR A 75 -0.08 22.83 -14.71
CA TYR A 75 -1.12 23.79 -14.38
C TYR A 75 -0.58 25.21 -14.30
N ALA A 76 0.62 25.40 -13.77
CA ALA A 76 1.28 26.69 -13.74
C ALA A 76 1.53 27.22 -15.16
N GLU A 77 2.00 26.38 -16.08
CA GLU A 77 2.22 26.70 -17.50
C GLU A 77 0.91 27.11 -18.18
N ILE A 78 -0.14 26.32 -17.99
CA ILE A 78 -1.48 26.61 -18.54
C ILE A 78 -2.01 27.94 -17.99
N GLY A 79 -1.82 28.22 -16.72
CA GLY A 79 -2.23 29.46 -16.10
C GLY A 79 -1.54 30.69 -16.73
N LYS A 80 -0.23 30.59 -16.98
CA LYS A 80 0.53 31.62 -17.68
C LYS A 80 0.00 31.89 -19.08
N LEU A 81 -0.22 30.83 -19.87
CA LEU A 81 -0.73 30.94 -21.23
C LEU A 81 -2.12 31.56 -21.25
N THR A 82 -3.00 31.16 -20.35
CA THR A 82 -4.34 31.73 -20.21
C THR A 82 -4.30 33.22 -19.90
N THR A 83 -3.44 33.64 -19.00
CA THR A 83 -3.25 35.04 -18.64
C THR A 83 -2.75 35.84 -19.84
N GLN A 84 -1.80 35.33 -20.62
CA GLN A 84 -1.27 35.97 -21.84
C GLN A 84 -2.38 36.13 -22.90
N VAL A 85 -3.18 35.11 -23.11
CA VAL A 85 -4.30 35.15 -24.07
C VAL A 85 -5.31 36.21 -23.64
N SER A 86 -5.66 36.28 -22.39
CA SER A 86 -6.60 37.30 -21.86
C SER A 86 -6.06 38.70 -22.07
N TRP A 87 -4.77 38.91 -21.83
CA TRP A 87 -4.11 40.20 -22.04
C TRP A 87 -4.12 40.61 -23.53
N PHE A 88 -3.83 39.70 -24.44
CA PHE A 88 -3.90 39.93 -25.87
C PHE A 88 -5.32 40.27 -26.33
N LYS A 89 -6.32 39.58 -25.84
CA LYS A 89 -7.72 39.86 -26.15
C LYS A 89 -8.11 41.29 -25.71
N LYS A 90 -7.69 41.71 -24.54
CA LYS A 90 -7.93 43.08 -24.07
C LYS A 90 -7.28 44.11 -24.98
N LYS A 91 -6.05 43.87 -25.43
CA LYS A 91 -5.34 44.76 -26.33
C LYS A 91 -5.99 44.86 -27.71
N LEU A 92 -6.53 43.73 -28.21
CA LEU A 92 -7.17 43.69 -29.53
C LEU A 92 -8.54 44.36 -29.54
N LEU A 93 -9.21 44.45 -28.37
CA LEU A 93 -10.52 45.08 -28.24
C LEU A 93 -10.47 46.59 -28.04
N ILE A 94 -9.32 47.14 -27.86
CA ILE A 94 -9.08 48.58 -27.78
C ILE A 94 -8.74 49.09 -29.17
#